data_5de27779d7d4eae7e32405ac6cafaf93
#
_entry.id   5de27779d7d4eae7e32405ac6cafaf93
#
_cell.length_a   1.000
_cell.length_b   1.000
_cell.length_c   1.000
_cell.angle_alpha   90.00
_cell.angle_beta   90.00
_cell.angle_gamma   90.00
#
_symmetry.space_group_name_H-M   'P 1'
#
loop_
_entity.id
_entity.type
_entity.pdbx_description
1 polymer ?
#
loop_
_entity_poly.entity_id
_entity_poly.type
_entity_poly.pdbx_seq_one_letter_code
_entity_poly.pdbx_strand_id
1 'polypeptide(L)'
;MDDYESLSHSKWECKYHVVFIPKCRRKTLYAELRRHLGDVFRKLAQQKESRIEEGHLLPDHVHMLISIPPKYAVSQVIGFIKGKSAIHLARVYGEKKRNFVGQHFWARGSFVSTVGRDTEVIREYIKKQEEEDKRLEQMNLWR
;
A
#
# COMPACT_ATOMS: atom_id res chain seq x y z
N MET A 1 -6.28 28.01 -12.65
CA MET A 1 -5.41 27.36 -11.68
C MET A 1 -4.78 26.12 -12.27
N ASP A 2 -3.49 26.02 -12.13
CA ASP A 2 -2.78 24.88 -12.66
C ASP A 2 -3.05 23.65 -11.80
N ASP A 3 -3.43 22.55 -12.46
CA ASP A 3 -3.56 21.27 -11.81
C ASP A 3 -2.22 20.54 -11.70
N TYR A 4 -1.17 21.18 -12.14
CA TYR A 4 0.17 20.58 -12.19
C TYR A 4 0.99 20.95 -10.97
N GLU A 5 1.78 20.00 -10.53
CA GLU A 5 2.74 20.22 -9.47
C GLU A 5 3.97 20.91 -10.04
N SER A 6 4.77 21.47 -9.15
CA SER A 6 5.98 22.17 -9.55
C SER A 6 7.20 21.57 -8.87
N LEU A 7 8.23 21.31 -9.64
CA LEU A 7 9.51 20.84 -9.13
C LEU A 7 10.59 21.69 -9.78
N SER A 8 11.15 22.64 -8.98
CA SER A 8 12.14 23.59 -9.48
C SER A 8 11.54 24.38 -10.66
N HIS A 9 12.08 24.20 -11.87
CA HIS A 9 11.58 24.90 -13.07
C HIS A 9 10.66 24.03 -13.92
N SER A 10 10.32 22.85 -13.44
CA SER A 10 9.47 21.91 -14.19
C SER A 10 8.13 21.77 -13.51
N LYS A 11 7.10 21.63 -14.31
CA LYS A 11 5.77 21.26 -13.82
C LYS A 11 5.54 19.79 -14.09
N TRP A 12 4.81 19.13 -13.21
CA TRP A 12 4.57 17.70 -13.36
C TRP A 12 3.18 17.33 -12.85
N GLU A 13 2.68 16.24 -13.40
CA GLU A 13 1.45 15.61 -12.94
C GLU A 13 1.63 14.12 -13.10
N CYS A 14 2.04 13.47 -12.02
CA CYS A 14 2.28 12.04 -12.00
C CYS A 14 1.42 11.44 -10.91
N LYS A 15 0.25 10.98 -11.30
CA LYS A 15 -0.73 10.38 -10.38
C LYS A 15 -0.92 8.92 -10.73
N TYR A 16 -1.03 8.11 -9.69
CA TYR A 16 -1.13 6.66 -9.84
C TYR A 16 -2.25 6.12 -8.97
N HIS A 17 -2.99 5.18 -9.53
CA HIS A 17 -3.84 4.31 -8.74
C HIS A 17 -2.98 3.15 -8.25
N VAL A 18 -3.01 2.90 -6.96
CA VAL A 18 -2.22 1.84 -6.34
C VAL A 18 -3.13 0.97 -5.49
N VAL A 19 -3.00 -0.34 -5.66
CA VAL A 19 -3.77 -1.30 -4.87
C VAL A 19 -2.79 -2.33 -4.30
N PHE A 20 -2.92 -2.61 -3.01
CA PHE A 20 -2.19 -3.73 -2.39
C PHE A 20 -3.03 -4.33 -1.28
N ILE A 21 -2.69 -5.54 -0.89
CA ILE A 21 -3.51 -6.30 0.05
C ILE A 21 -2.68 -6.75 1.25
N PRO A 22 -3.33 -6.94 2.41
CA PRO A 22 -2.65 -7.58 3.53
C PRO A 22 -2.45 -9.06 3.23
N LYS A 23 -1.43 -9.66 3.83
CA LYS A 23 -1.27 -11.11 3.76
C LYS A 23 -2.49 -11.80 4.33
N CYS A 24 -2.78 -12.99 3.82
CA CYS A 24 -3.95 -13.77 4.21
C CYS A 24 -4.12 -13.85 5.73
N ARG A 25 -3.07 -14.22 6.44
CA ARG A 25 -3.15 -14.36 7.90
C ARG A 25 -3.13 -13.03 8.66
N ARG A 26 -2.96 -11.91 7.97
CA ARG A 26 -3.03 -10.57 8.57
C ARG A 26 -4.32 -9.85 8.23
N LYS A 27 -5.18 -10.48 7.45
CA LYS A 27 -6.40 -9.85 6.95
C LYS A 27 -7.33 -9.38 8.06
N THR A 28 -7.51 -10.18 9.09
CA THR A 28 -8.36 -9.81 10.24
C THR A 28 -7.79 -8.62 10.97
N LEU A 29 -6.49 -8.64 11.23
CA LEU A 29 -5.81 -7.54 11.91
C LEU A 29 -5.90 -6.27 11.07
N TYR A 30 -5.68 -6.36 9.78
CA TYR A 30 -5.83 -5.24 8.88
C TYR A 30 -7.24 -4.63 8.97
N ALA A 31 -8.27 -5.47 8.93
CA ALA A 31 -9.66 -5.00 8.98
C ALA A 31 -9.92 -4.20 10.25
N GLU A 32 -9.31 -4.58 11.37
CA GLU A 32 -9.44 -3.86 12.63
C GLU A 32 -8.64 -2.56 12.65
N LEU A 33 -7.48 -2.55 12.04
CA LEU A 33 -6.53 -1.44 12.15
C LEU A 33 -6.61 -0.42 11.03
N ARG A 34 -7.39 -0.68 10.00
CA ARG A 34 -7.40 0.15 8.80
C ARG A 34 -7.73 1.62 9.05
N ARG A 35 -8.48 1.92 10.10
CA ARG A 35 -8.82 3.31 10.43
C ARG A 35 -7.58 4.13 10.82
N HIS A 36 -6.61 3.47 11.42
CA HIS A 36 -5.38 4.14 11.85
C HIS A 36 -4.36 4.25 10.72
N LEU A 37 -4.47 3.38 9.73
CA LEU A 37 -3.49 3.33 8.65
C LEU A 37 -3.54 4.54 7.72
N GLY A 38 -4.71 5.16 7.60
CA GLY A 38 -4.85 6.33 6.72
C GLY A 38 -3.85 7.43 7.05
N ASP A 39 -3.77 7.80 8.32
CA ASP A 39 -2.84 8.84 8.76
C ASP A 39 -1.38 8.39 8.61
N VAL A 40 -1.10 7.13 8.90
CA VAL A 40 0.24 6.57 8.74
C VAL A 40 0.68 6.68 7.27
N PHE A 41 -0.18 6.28 6.35
CA PHE A 41 0.12 6.36 4.92
C PHE A 41 0.38 7.79 4.47
N ARG A 42 -0.44 8.74 4.91
CA ARG A 42 -0.26 10.14 4.53
C ARG A 42 1.08 10.68 5.00
N LYS A 43 1.45 10.40 6.24
CA LYS A 43 2.73 10.83 6.80
C LYS A 43 3.90 10.21 6.05
N LEU A 44 3.80 8.94 5.73
CA LEU A 44 4.85 8.25 4.99
C LEU A 44 4.99 8.79 3.56
N ALA A 45 3.87 9.07 2.90
CA ALA A 45 3.88 9.69 1.59
C ALA A 45 4.59 11.04 1.64
N GLN A 46 4.31 11.86 2.65
CA GLN A 46 4.95 13.16 2.82
C GLN A 46 6.46 13.06 2.93
N GLN A 47 6.96 12.01 3.55
CA GLN A 47 8.40 11.80 3.66
C GLN A 47 9.06 11.55 2.31
N LYS A 48 8.29 11.18 1.31
CA LYS A 48 8.72 11.03 -0.07
C LYS A 48 8.16 12.14 -0.96
N GLU A 49 7.83 13.27 -0.37
CA GLU A 49 7.30 14.44 -1.08
C GLU A 49 6.12 14.08 -1.98
N SER A 50 5.40 13.04 -1.62
CA SER A 50 4.24 12.54 -2.33
C SER A 50 2.98 12.89 -1.55
N ARG A 51 1.85 12.86 -2.23
CA ARG A 51 0.58 13.21 -1.61
C ARG A 51 -0.50 12.22 -2.00
N ILE A 52 -1.17 11.67 -1.00
CA ILE A 52 -2.32 10.82 -1.24
C ILE A 52 -3.52 11.74 -1.48
N GLU A 53 -3.99 11.76 -2.72
CA GLU A 53 -5.12 12.57 -3.14
C GLU A 53 -6.42 11.95 -2.62
N GLU A 54 -6.49 10.64 -2.66
CA GLU A 54 -7.67 9.89 -2.29
C GLU A 54 -7.23 8.52 -1.77
N GLY A 55 -7.80 8.09 -0.68
CA GLY A 55 -7.45 6.80 -0.10
C GLY A 55 -8.67 6.05 0.36
N HIS A 56 -8.71 4.76 0.07
CA HIS A 56 -9.78 3.87 0.47
C HIS A 56 -9.18 2.65 1.14
N LEU A 57 -9.48 2.49 2.43
CA LEU A 57 -9.03 1.35 3.21
C LEU A 57 -10.20 0.39 3.33
N LEU A 58 -10.28 -0.52 2.39
CA LEU A 58 -11.37 -1.49 2.30
C LEU A 58 -11.04 -2.74 3.11
N PRO A 59 -12.02 -3.58 3.41
CA PRO A 59 -11.76 -4.72 4.31
C PRO A 59 -10.68 -5.69 3.85
N ASP A 60 -10.44 -5.76 2.55
CA ASP A 60 -9.50 -6.73 1.98
C ASP A 60 -8.39 -6.08 1.16
N HIS A 61 -8.36 -4.77 1.03
CA HIS A 61 -7.31 -4.11 0.26
C HIS A 61 -7.22 -2.62 0.57
N VAL A 62 -6.08 -2.06 0.18
CA VAL A 62 -5.85 -0.62 0.16
C VAL A 62 -5.92 -0.18 -1.30
N HIS A 63 -6.65 0.90 -1.55
CA HIS A 63 -6.71 1.52 -2.87
C HIS A 63 -6.47 3.01 -2.67
N MET A 64 -5.45 3.55 -3.31
CA MET A 64 -5.16 4.97 -3.18
C MET A 64 -4.85 5.60 -4.53
N LEU A 65 -5.15 6.89 -4.63
CA LEU A 65 -4.68 7.74 -5.70
C LEU A 65 -3.59 8.62 -5.12
N ILE A 66 -2.38 8.50 -5.63
CA ILE A 66 -1.21 9.18 -5.07
C ILE A 66 -0.45 9.96 -6.15
N SER A 67 -0.07 11.19 -5.80
CA SER A 67 0.80 12.03 -6.62
C SER A 67 2.23 11.83 -6.17
N ILE A 68 3.11 11.48 -7.08
CA ILE A 68 4.52 11.20 -6.80
C ILE A 68 5.37 12.06 -7.70
N PRO A 69 6.32 12.85 -7.14
CA PRO A 69 7.20 13.67 -7.99
C PRO A 69 8.11 12.80 -8.85
N PRO A 70 8.45 13.29 -10.06
CA PRO A 70 9.24 12.50 -11.03
C PRO A 70 10.59 12.01 -10.53
N LYS A 71 11.13 12.64 -9.50
CA LYS A 71 12.43 12.24 -8.95
C LYS A 71 12.39 10.90 -8.20
N TYR A 72 11.20 10.40 -7.91
CA TYR A 72 11.05 9.11 -7.24
C TYR A 72 10.39 8.10 -8.16
N ALA A 73 10.87 6.87 -8.14
CA ALA A 73 10.18 5.76 -8.80
C ALA A 73 8.95 5.38 -7.99
N VAL A 74 7.86 5.01 -8.67
CA VAL A 74 6.63 4.58 -8.01
C VAL A 74 6.91 3.40 -7.07
N SER A 75 7.66 2.41 -7.54
CA SER A 75 8.00 1.25 -6.74
C SER A 75 8.76 1.62 -5.46
N GLN A 76 9.59 2.64 -5.53
CA GLN A 76 10.34 3.14 -4.39
C GLN A 76 9.41 3.72 -3.32
N VAL A 77 8.47 4.56 -3.75
CA VAL A 77 7.52 5.21 -2.84
C VAL A 77 6.56 4.17 -2.23
N ILE A 78 6.02 3.30 -3.06
CA ILE A 78 5.07 2.29 -2.58
C ILE A 78 5.77 1.26 -1.69
N GLY A 79 6.99 0.86 -2.05
CA GLY A 79 7.80 -0.01 -1.20
C GLY A 79 8.08 0.62 0.16
N PHE A 80 8.38 1.92 0.17
CA PHE A 80 8.59 2.66 1.41
C PHE A 80 7.32 2.67 2.28
N ILE A 81 6.18 3.00 1.67
CA ILE A 81 4.90 3.04 2.39
C ILE A 81 4.55 1.66 2.97
N LYS A 82 4.66 0.61 2.17
CA LYS A 82 4.37 -0.75 2.62
C LYS A 82 5.33 -1.19 3.72
N GLY A 83 6.61 -0.98 3.51
CA GLY A 83 7.64 -1.40 4.47
C GLY A 83 7.52 -0.69 5.81
N LYS A 84 7.43 0.63 5.76
CA LYS A 84 7.36 1.43 6.99
C LYS A 84 6.04 1.28 7.73
N SER A 85 4.93 1.15 7.02
CA SER A 85 3.65 0.89 7.66
C SER A 85 3.64 -0.46 8.35
N ALA A 86 4.25 -1.47 7.74
CA ALA A 86 4.37 -2.79 8.34
C ALA A 86 5.20 -2.74 9.64
N ILE A 87 6.30 -2.00 9.62
CA ILE A 87 7.14 -1.81 10.82
C ILE A 87 6.36 -1.08 11.90
N HIS A 88 5.61 -0.04 11.52
CA HIS A 88 4.78 0.70 12.46
C HIS A 88 3.76 -0.22 13.13
N LEU A 89 3.08 -1.04 12.35
CA LEU A 89 2.10 -1.98 12.88
C LEU A 89 2.73 -3.00 13.83
N ALA A 90 3.92 -3.48 13.47
CA ALA A 90 4.65 -4.41 14.34
C ALA A 90 5.01 -3.75 15.67
N ARG A 91 5.43 -2.50 15.63
CA ARG A 91 5.81 -1.76 16.84
C ARG A 91 4.62 -1.48 17.74
N VAL A 92 3.49 -1.08 17.17
CA VAL A 92 2.33 -0.66 17.94
C VAL A 92 1.48 -1.84 18.40
N TYR A 93 1.32 -2.85 17.56
CA TYR A 93 0.40 -3.95 17.82
C TYR A 93 1.05 -5.32 17.96
N GLY A 94 2.30 -5.43 17.57
CA GLY A 94 3.01 -6.71 17.52
C GLY A 94 3.42 -7.26 18.87
N GLU A 95 3.48 -6.44 19.89
CA GLU A 95 3.89 -6.87 21.24
C GLU A 95 3.03 -8.01 21.78
N LYS A 96 1.77 -8.04 21.37
CA LYS A 96 0.83 -9.05 21.82
C LYS A 96 0.96 -10.37 21.07
N LYS A 97 1.79 -10.40 20.02
CA LYS A 97 1.97 -11.59 19.18
C LYS A 97 3.45 -11.79 18.90
N ARG A 98 4.02 -12.80 19.52
CA ARG A 98 5.45 -13.08 19.45
C ARG A 98 6.03 -13.16 18.05
N ASN A 99 5.26 -13.71 17.14
CA ASN A 99 5.74 -14.00 15.79
C ASN A 99 5.36 -12.96 14.77
N PHE A 100 4.94 -11.77 15.21
CA PHE A 100 4.63 -10.70 14.28
C PHE A 100 5.92 -10.13 13.72
N VAL A 101 6.09 -10.22 12.43
CA VAL A 101 7.21 -9.65 11.71
C VAL A 101 6.66 -8.59 10.77
N GLY A 102 7.06 -7.33 10.98
CA GLY A 102 6.48 -6.20 10.26
C GLY A 102 6.54 -6.33 8.75
N GLN A 103 7.67 -6.80 8.22
CA GLN A 103 7.86 -6.92 6.79
C GLN A 103 6.93 -7.95 6.13
N HIS A 104 6.23 -8.73 6.91
CA HIS A 104 5.30 -9.74 6.40
C HIS A 104 3.84 -9.35 6.53
N PHE A 105 3.55 -8.08 6.80
CA PHE A 105 2.16 -7.65 6.92
C PHE A 105 1.45 -7.62 5.57
N TRP A 106 2.10 -7.08 4.54
CA TRP A 106 1.50 -6.93 3.22
C TRP A 106 1.91 -8.06 2.29
N ALA A 107 0.99 -8.49 1.44
CA ALA A 107 1.32 -9.44 0.38
C ALA A 107 2.31 -8.78 -0.60
N ARG A 108 3.08 -9.58 -1.29
CA ARG A 108 4.05 -9.10 -2.27
C ARG A 108 3.37 -8.42 -3.42
N GLY A 109 4.03 -7.40 -3.92
CA GLY A 109 3.57 -6.71 -5.11
C GLY A 109 2.47 -5.72 -4.86
N SER A 110 2.14 -5.00 -5.91
CA SER A 110 1.10 -3.98 -5.91
C SER A 110 0.61 -3.83 -7.34
N PHE A 111 -0.65 -3.46 -7.48
CA PHE A 111 -1.18 -3.06 -8.78
C PHE A 111 -0.99 -1.54 -8.90
N VAL A 112 -0.43 -1.09 -10.01
CA VAL A 112 -0.20 0.34 -10.25
C VAL A 112 -0.69 0.69 -11.64
N SER A 113 -1.41 1.79 -11.74
CA SER A 113 -1.89 2.31 -13.01
C SER A 113 -1.80 3.83 -13.00
N THR A 114 -1.39 4.41 -14.11
CA THR A 114 -1.33 5.88 -14.25
C THR A 114 -2.70 6.49 -14.50
N VAL A 115 -3.64 5.68 -14.99
CA VAL A 115 -5.00 6.13 -15.28
C VAL A 115 -5.97 5.24 -14.55
N GLY A 116 -7.18 5.73 -14.31
CA GLY A 116 -8.21 4.95 -13.67
C GLY A 116 -8.48 3.64 -14.40
N ARG A 117 -8.59 2.58 -13.66
CA ARG A 117 -8.98 1.27 -14.15
C ARG A 117 -10.39 0.98 -13.69
N ASP A 118 -11.12 0.19 -14.46
CA ASP A 118 -12.44 -0.20 -14.03
C ASP A 118 -12.36 -1.16 -12.83
N THR A 119 -13.46 -1.25 -12.12
CA THR A 119 -13.56 -2.04 -10.92
C THR A 119 -13.27 -3.51 -11.15
N GLU A 120 -13.61 -4.01 -12.34
CA GLU A 120 -13.42 -5.41 -12.69
C GLU A 120 -11.95 -5.80 -12.71
N VAL A 121 -11.11 -4.96 -13.33
CA VAL A 121 -9.67 -5.19 -13.39
C VAL A 121 -9.08 -5.22 -11.98
N ILE A 122 -9.50 -4.29 -11.14
CA ILE A 122 -9.03 -4.21 -9.75
C ILE A 122 -9.44 -5.46 -8.97
N ARG A 123 -10.69 -5.91 -9.13
CA ARG A 123 -11.19 -7.13 -8.48
C ARG A 123 -10.39 -8.35 -8.87
N GLU A 124 -10.11 -8.49 -10.16
CA GLU A 124 -9.32 -9.61 -10.64
C GLU A 124 -7.93 -9.61 -10.07
N TYR A 125 -7.31 -8.43 -9.99
CA TYR A 125 -5.99 -8.31 -9.38
C TYR A 125 -6.01 -8.77 -7.93
N ILE A 126 -6.97 -8.26 -7.15
CA ILE A 126 -7.08 -8.60 -5.73
C ILE A 126 -7.27 -10.11 -5.56
N LYS A 127 -8.15 -10.70 -6.34
CA LYS A 127 -8.41 -12.13 -6.28
C LYS A 127 -7.16 -12.96 -6.58
N LYS A 128 -6.45 -12.61 -7.63
CA LYS A 128 -5.21 -13.31 -8.00
C LYS A 128 -4.15 -13.17 -6.93
N GLN A 129 -4.04 -11.99 -6.34
CA GLN A 129 -3.06 -11.72 -5.32
C GLN A 129 -3.35 -12.51 -4.04
N GLU A 130 -4.63 -12.63 -3.69
CA GLU A 130 -5.03 -13.42 -2.54
C GLU A 130 -4.76 -14.90 -2.74
N GLU A 131 -5.02 -15.42 -3.94
CA GLU A 131 -4.72 -16.81 -4.28
C GLU A 131 -3.22 -17.09 -4.22
N GLU A 132 -2.42 -16.18 -4.76
CA GLU A 132 -0.97 -16.30 -4.73
C GLU A 132 -0.45 -16.26 -3.29
N ASP A 133 -0.97 -15.36 -2.48
CA ASP A 133 -0.59 -15.22 -1.09
C ASP A 133 -0.89 -16.50 -0.30
N LYS A 134 -2.07 -17.08 -0.53
CA LYS A 134 -2.45 -18.35 0.12
C LYS A 134 -1.51 -19.47 -0.31
N ARG A 135 -1.16 -19.53 -1.59
CA ARG A 135 -0.24 -20.54 -2.09
C ARG A 135 1.11 -20.40 -1.41
N LEU A 136 1.62 -19.19 -1.30
CA LEU A 136 2.90 -18.92 -0.64
C LEU A 136 2.86 -19.27 0.84
N GLU A 137 1.74 -18.97 1.51
CA GLU A 137 1.55 -19.33 2.92
C GLU A 137 1.63 -20.84 3.12
N GLN A 138 0.99 -21.61 2.24
CA GLN A 138 1.01 -23.05 2.32
C GLN A 138 2.41 -23.60 2.07
N MET A 139 3.17 -22.99 1.17
CA MET A 139 4.54 -23.41 0.89
C MET A 139 5.49 -23.11 2.04
N ASN A 140 5.14 -22.15 2.89
CA ASN A 140 5.99 -21.71 3.98
C ASN A 140 5.42 -22.07 5.35
N LEU A 141 4.88 -23.28 5.45
CA LEU A 141 4.24 -23.75 6.69
C LEU A 141 5.16 -23.71 7.91
N TRP A 142 6.45 -23.83 7.69
CA TRP A 142 7.41 -23.96 8.79
C TRP A 142 8.04 -22.66 9.23
N ARG A 143 7.55 -21.56 8.72
CA ARG A 143 8.06 -20.25 9.08
C ARG A 143 7.40 -19.69 10.32
#